data_bfb21963b06582cfa75b22bc974f2e66
#
_entry.id   bfb21963b06582cfa75b22bc974f2e66
#
_cell.length_a   1.000
_cell.length_b   1.000
_cell.length_c   1.000
_cell.angle_alpha   90.00
_cell.angle_beta   90.00
_cell.angle_gamma   90.00
#
_symmetry.space_group_name_H-M   'P 1'
#
loop_
_entity.id
_entity.type
_entity.pdbx_description
1 polymer ?
#
loop_
_entity_poly.entity_id
_entity_poly.type
_entity_poly.pdbx_seq_one_letter_code
_entity_poly.pdbx_strand_id
1 'polypeptide(L)'
;AIFALNIMPYISASIIIQLMSSVSPHLEALKKEGEQGRKKINQYTRYGTVFLAALQSYGIAVGLEGQAGLVVDPGMFFRISTVITLTGGTVFLMWLGEQITSRGIGNGISLIIFAGIVANLPSGIAGLLELGRTGQVSTFVILGIILMAIAVIAFIVLMERAQRRLLIQYPKRQVGNKMFQGESSHMPLKLNTSGVIPPIFASSLLLLPITVANFTKGQGPDWLNTLTAMLGHGQPLFLALYAALIVFFAFFYTSIMFNPKETADNLKKYGGFIPGIRPGERTAEYIDYVLTRITLIGALYLTVVCLLPEFL
;
A
#
# COMPACT_ATOMS: atom_id res chain seq x y z
N ALA A 1 7.03 -23.13 -4.98
CA ALA A 1 5.74 -22.48 -4.78
C ALA A 1 5.35 -22.27 -3.30
N ILE A 2 6.33 -22.40 -2.38
CA ILE A 2 6.08 -22.17 -0.95
C ILE A 2 5.58 -20.75 -0.70
N PHE A 3 6.04 -19.78 -1.50
CA PHE A 3 5.68 -18.38 -1.35
C PHE A 3 4.63 -17.92 -2.36
N ALA A 4 3.75 -18.83 -2.80
CA ALA A 4 2.74 -18.52 -3.82
C ALA A 4 1.80 -17.39 -3.42
N LEU A 5 1.46 -17.29 -2.14
CA LEU A 5 0.61 -16.21 -1.64
C LEU A 5 1.35 -14.90 -1.44
N ASN A 6 2.69 -14.95 -1.46
CA ASN A 6 3.51 -13.77 -1.17
C ASN A 6 3.08 -13.16 0.17
N ILE A 7 3.01 -11.85 0.27
CA ILE A 7 2.65 -11.15 1.50
C ILE A 7 1.20 -10.63 1.48
N MET A 8 0.42 -11.00 0.47
CA MET A 8 -0.96 -10.52 0.29
C MET A 8 -1.89 -10.78 1.48
N PRO A 9 -1.86 -11.96 2.14
CA PRO A 9 -2.70 -12.16 3.32
C PRO A 9 -2.39 -11.18 4.44
N TYR A 10 -1.13 -10.85 4.63
CA TYR A 10 -0.72 -9.85 5.61
C TYR A 10 -1.26 -8.47 5.27
N ILE A 11 -1.19 -8.09 3.99
CA ILE A 11 -1.71 -6.80 3.54
C ILE A 11 -3.21 -6.72 3.78
N SER A 12 -3.95 -7.77 3.42
CA SER A 12 -5.39 -7.83 3.63
C SER A 12 -5.75 -7.74 5.12
N ALA A 13 -5.04 -8.46 5.97
CA ALA A 13 -5.24 -8.42 7.41
C ALA A 13 -4.93 -7.03 7.98
N SER A 14 -3.88 -6.41 7.51
CA SER A 14 -3.48 -5.06 7.91
C SER A 14 -4.56 -4.04 7.55
N ILE A 15 -5.13 -4.13 6.35
CA ILE A 15 -6.23 -3.26 5.91
C ILE A 15 -7.43 -3.42 6.86
N ILE A 16 -7.82 -4.66 7.12
CA ILE A 16 -8.98 -4.96 7.95
C ILE A 16 -8.78 -4.39 9.36
N ILE A 17 -7.61 -4.60 9.95
CA ILE A 17 -7.30 -4.11 11.28
C ILE A 17 -7.28 -2.58 11.32
N GLN A 18 -6.71 -1.93 10.31
CA GLN A 18 -6.69 -0.47 10.25
C GLN A 18 -8.09 0.12 10.09
N LEU A 19 -8.92 -0.50 9.24
CA LEU A 19 -10.30 -0.07 9.09
C LEU A 19 -11.10 -0.27 10.38
N MET A 20 -10.89 -1.39 11.05
CA MET A 20 -11.55 -1.65 12.33
C MET A 20 -11.05 -0.73 13.43
N SER A 21 -9.80 -0.32 13.39
CA SER A 21 -9.25 0.61 14.40
C SER A 21 -9.91 1.98 14.33
N SER A 22 -10.41 2.38 13.16
CA SER A 22 -11.12 3.65 13.02
C SER A 22 -12.59 3.55 13.44
N VAL A 23 -13.16 2.33 13.47
CA VAL A 23 -14.58 2.10 13.78
C VAL A 23 -14.77 1.58 15.20
N SER A 24 -13.90 0.68 15.67
CA SER A 24 -14.04 0.04 16.97
C SER A 24 -13.43 0.89 18.09
N PRO A 25 -14.20 1.26 19.12
CA PRO A 25 -13.65 2.02 20.25
C PRO A 25 -12.54 1.29 20.99
N HIS A 26 -12.62 -0.04 21.08
CA HIS A 26 -11.60 -0.86 21.74
C HIS A 26 -10.23 -0.75 21.06
N LEU A 27 -10.22 -0.84 19.73
CA LEU A 27 -8.98 -0.73 18.95
C LEU A 27 -8.43 0.68 18.94
N GLU A 28 -9.31 1.71 18.94
CA GLU A 28 -8.87 3.09 19.08
C GLU A 28 -8.19 3.33 20.43
N ALA A 29 -8.76 2.76 21.50
CA ALA A 29 -8.17 2.84 22.82
C ALA A 29 -6.80 2.17 22.86
N LEU A 30 -6.65 1.01 22.24
CA LEU A 30 -5.36 0.32 22.11
C LEU A 30 -4.35 1.16 21.35
N LYS A 31 -4.80 1.83 20.29
CA LYS A 31 -3.94 2.69 19.47
C LYS A 31 -3.41 3.87 20.29
N LYS A 32 -4.21 4.41 21.20
CA LYS A 32 -3.85 5.54 22.05
C LYS A 32 -2.93 5.15 23.23
N GLU A 33 -2.86 3.86 23.58
CA GLU A 33 -2.03 3.37 24.70
C GLU A 33 -0.53 3.38 24.41
N GLY A 34 -0.11 3.70 23.18
CA GLY A 34 1.29 3.77 22.80
C GLY A 34 1.84 2.44 22.32
N GLU A 35 3.08 2.10 22.73
CA GLU A 35 3.78 0.92 22.20
C GLU A 35 3.10 -0.40 22.57
N GLN A 36 2.54 -0.51 23.77
CA GLN A 36 1.84 -1.73 24.18
C GLN A 36 0.60 -1.97 23.35
N GLY A 37 -0.16 -0.92 23.07
CA GLY A 37 -1.32 -0.99 22.19
C GLY A 37 -0.95 -1.37 20.77
N ARG A 38 0.15 -0.81 20.25
CA ARG A 38 0.66 -1.15 18.93
C ARG A 38 1.06 -2.61 18.83
N LYS A 39 1.69 -3.16 19.88
CA LYS A 39 2.05 -4.57 19.92
C LYS A 39 0.82 -5.47 19.81
N LYS A 40 -0.26 -5.13 20.53
CA LYS A 40 -1.50 -5.89 20.47
C LYS A 40 -2.14 -5.82 19.09
N ILE A 41 -2.16 -4.64 18.47
CA ILE A 41 -2.69 -4.48 17.12
C ILE A 41 -1.88 -5.31 16.13
N ASN A 42 -0.56 -5.31 16.27
CA ASN A 42 0.31 -6.14 15.43
C ASN A 42 0.04 -7.62 15.62
N GLN A 43 -0.23 -8.06 16.87
CA GLN A 43 -0.59 -9.45 17.13
C GLN A 43 -1.91 -9.82 16.46
N TYR A 44 -2.91 -8.95 16.52
CA TYR A 44 -4.18 -9.19 15.82
C TYR A 44 -3.97 -9.27 14.32
N THR A 45 -3.11 -8.42 13.76
CA THR A 45 -2.78 -8.46 12.34
C THR A 45 -2.14 -9.80 11.98
N ARG A 46 -1.22 -10.30 12.82
CA ARG A 46 -0.58 -11.59 12.60
C ARG A 46 -1.57 -12.74 12.62
N TYR A 47 -2.48 -12.75 13.60
CA TYR A 47 -3.50 -13.79 13.69
C TYR A 47 -4.43 -13.74 12.48
N GLY A 48 -4.85 -12.54 12.09
CA GLY A 48 -5.66 -12.33 10.89
C GLY A 48 -4.94 -12.80 9.63
N THR A 49 -3.64 -12.57 9.55
CA THR A 49 -2.80 -13.03 8.44
C THR A 49 -2.80 -14.55 8.33
N VAL A 50 -2.61 -15.23 9.46
CA VAL A 50 -2.61 -16.70 9.49
C VAL A 50 -3.97 -17.24 9.03
N PHE A 51 -5.06 -16.66 9.53
CA PHE A 51 -6.41 -17.08 9.17
C PHE A 51 -6.68 -16.89 7.68
N LEU A 52 -6.36 -15.70 7.14
CA LEU A 52 -6.57 -15.40 5.72
C LEU A 52 -5.67 -16.24 4.83
N ALA A 53 -4.42 -16.46 5.24
CA ALA A 53 -3.50 -17.31 4.50
C ALA A 53 -4.01 -18.74 4.42
N ALA A 54 -4.55 -19.26 5.53
CA ALA A 54 -5.14 -20.59 5.55
C ALA A 54 -6.33 -20.69 4.59
N LEU A 55 -7.23 -19.71 4.63
CA LEU A 55 -8.38 -19.67 3.73
C LEU A 55 -7.97 -19.60 2.26
N GLN A 56 -7.04 -18.69 1.94
CA GLN A 56 -6.57 -18.51 0.56
C GLN A 56 -5.82 -19.76 0.08
N SER A 57 -5.04 -20.39 0.95
CA SER A 57 -4.33 -21.63 0.62
C SER A 57 -5.28 -22.76 0.31
N TYR A 58 -6.35 -22.87 1.10
CA TYR A 58 -7.40 -23.87 0.86
C TYR A 58 -8.08 -23.62 -0.49
N GLY A 59 -8.40 -22.36 -0.78
CA GLY A 59 -8.99 -21.97 -2.07
C GLY A 59 -8.09 -22.34 -3.25
N ILE A 60 -6.79 -22.09 -3.12
CA ILE A 60 -5.80 -22.42 -4.15
C ILE A 60 -5.71 -23.94 -4.31
N ALA A 61 -5.69 -24.70 -3.21
CA ALA A 61 -5.61 -26.15 -3.26
C ALA A 61 -6.84 -26.75 -3.96
N VAL A 62 -8.04 -26.26 -3.64
CA VAL A 62 -9.27 -26.69 -4.29
C VAL A 62 -9.26 -26.35 -5.77
N GLY A 63 -8.79 -25.14 -6.12
CA GLY A 63 -8.68 -24.72 -7.52
C GLY A 63 -7.70 -25.59 -8.32
N LEU A 64 -6.57 -25.97 -7.72
CA LEU A 64 -5.60 -26.84 -8.36
C LEU A 64 -6.11 -28.25 -8.57
N GLU A 65 -6.86 -28.78 -7.59
CA GLU A 65 -7.50 -30.11 -7.73
C GLU A 65 -8.52 -30.13 -8.85
N GLY A 66 -9.17 -29.01 -9.12
CA GLY A 66 -10.14 -28.87 -10.19
C GLY A 66 -9.54 -28.96 -11.59
N GLN A 67 -8.21 -28.78 -11.70
CA GLN A 67 -7.52 -28.89 -12.98
C GLN A 67 -6.91 -30.29 -13.11
N ALA A 68 -7.26 -30.97 -14.20
CA ALA A 68 -6.77 -32.33 -14.46
C ALA A 68 -5.27 -32.32 -14.76
N GLY A 69 -4.54 -33.22 -14.12
CA GLY A 69 -3.11 -33.46 -14.41
C GLY A 69 -2.13 -32.58 -13.64
N LEU A 70 -2.59 -31.61 -12.86
CA LEU A 70 -1.70 -30.76 -12.06
C LEU A 70 -1.37 -31.37 -10.70
N VAL A 71 -2.31 -32.14 -10.14
CA VAL A 71 -2.13 -32.76 -8.83
C VAL A 71 -2.02 -34.27 -9.03
N VAL A 72 -0.90 -34.85 -8.54
CA VAL A 72 -0.62 -36.28 -8.69
C VAL A 72 -1.57 -37.10 -7.82
N ASP A 73 -1.86 -36.61 -6.61
CA ASP A 73 -2.64 -37.35 -5.62
C ASP A 73 -3.65 -36.40 -4.95
N PRO A 74 -4.79 -36.09 -5.61
CA PRO A 74 -5.80 -35.21 -5.02
C PRO A 74 -6.49 -35.85 -3.82
N GLY A 75 -6.71 -35.04 -2.78
CA GLY A 75 -7.40 -35.50 -1.59
C GLY A 75 -7.18 -34.56 -0.42
N MET A 76 -7.70 -34.98 0.74
CA MET A 76 -7.57 -34.19 1.98
C MET A 76 -6.12 -33.96 2.39
N PHE A 77 -5.25 -34.96 2.18
CA PHE A 77 -3.85 -34.83 2.52
C PHE A 77 -3.19 -33.70 1.71
N PHE A 78 -3.48 -33.65 0.42
CA PHE A 78 -2.95 -32.59 -0.45
C PHE A 78 -3.44 -31.22 0.03
N ARG A 79 -4.72 -31.09 0.36
CA ARG A 79 -5.30 -29.82 0.84
C ARG A 79 -4.64 -29.36 2.12
N ILE A 80 -4.51 -30.27 3.10
CA ILE A 80 -3.88 -29.98 4.39
C ILE A 80 -2.42 -29.58 4.20
N SER A 81 -1.65 -30.35 3.41
CA SER A 81 -0.26 -30.05 3.12
C SER A 81 -0.08 -28.69 2.47
N THR A 82 -0.93 -28.37 1.48
CA THR A 82 -0.88 -27.08 0.78
C THR A 82 -1.19 -25.93 1.73
N VAL A 83 -2.21 -26.06 2.57
CA VAL A 83 -2.58 -25.02 3.54
C VAL A 83 -1.43 -24.77 4.49
N ILE A 84 -0.84 -25.83 5.07
CA ILE A 84 0.26 -25.69 6.01
C ILE A 84 1.47 -25.05 5.33
N THR A 85 1.81 -25.50 4.13
CA THR A 85 3.00 -25.02 3.40
C THR A 85 2.87 -23.55 3.04
N LEU A 86 1.76 -23.16 2.43
CA LEU A 86 1.55 -21.78 1.98
C LEU A 86 1.39 -20.81 3.17
N THR A 87 0.69 -21.24 4.22
CA THR A 87 0.55 -20.44 5.43
C THR A 87 1.91 -20.22 6.09
N GLY A 88 2.72 -21.28 6.18
CA GLY A 88 4.09 -21.19 6.72
C GLY A 88 4.96 -20.25 5.91
N GLY A 89 4.88 -20.33 4.58
CA GLY A 89 5.60 -19.42 3.70
C GLY A 89 5.21 -17.96 3.91
N THR A 90 3.92 -17.69 4.03
CA THR A 90 3.42 -16.34 4.29
C THR A 90 3.88 -15.81 5.64
N VAL A 91 3.83 -16.64 6.68
CA VAL A 91 4.28 -16.26 8.02
C VAL A 91 5.78 -15.98 8.01
N PHE A 92 6.55 -16.80 7.30
CA PHE A 92 7.99 -16.57 7.16
C PHE A 92 8.29 -15.24 6.47
N LEU A 93 7.58 -14.92 5.39
CA LEU A 93 7.74 -13.66 4.69
C LEU A 93 7.34 -12.48 5.57
N MET A 94 6.28 -12.63 6.35
CA MET A 94 5.85 -11.60 7.30
C MET A 94 6.94 -11.33 8.34
N TRP A 95 7.51 -12.40 8.91
CA TRP A 95 8.61 -12.29 9.85
C TRP A 95 9.83 -11.61 9.20
N LEU A 96 10.16 -12.01 7.98
CA LEU A 96 11.27 -11.43 7.24
C LEU A 96 11.05 -9.95 6.97
N GLY A 97 9.83 -9.56 6.60
CA GLY A 97 9.47 -8.16 6.41
C GLY A 97 9.61 -7.35 7.69
N GLU A 98 9.22 -7.92 8.82
CA GLU A 98 9.39 -7.26 10.12
C GLU A 98 10.87 -7.08 10.48
N GLN A 99 11.70 -8.08 10.19
CA GLN A 99 13.15 -7.98 10.43
C GLN A 99 13.78 -6.90 9.55
N ILE A 100 13.38 -6.81 8.29
CA ILE A 100 13.85 -5.76 7.39
C ILE A 100 13.44 -4.38 7.90
N THR A 101 12.21 -4.25 8.37
CA THR A 101 11.71 -2.96 8.90
C THR A 101 12.48 -2.54 10.15
N SER A 102 12.78 -3.48 11.04
CA SER A 102 13.44 -3.16 12.31
C SER A 102 14.95 -2.95 12.17
N ARG A 103 15.61 -3.65 11.25
CA ARG A 103 17.07 -3.63 11.13
C ARG A 103 17.59 -3.10 9.79
N GLY A 104 16.71 -2.98 8.80
CA GLY A 104 17.08 -2.52 7.47
C GLY A 104 16.57 -1.12 7.19
N ILE A 105 16.42 -0.83 5.90
CA ILE A 105 16.03 0.48 5.40
C ILE A 105 14.57 0.42 4.94
N GLY A 106 13.75 1.32 5.46
CA GLY A 106 12.37 1.52 5.02
C GLY A 106 11.41 0.42 5.45
N ASN A 107 10.28 0.32 4.75
CA ASN A 107 9.24 -0.65 5.05
C ASN A 107 9.58 -2.00 4.40
N GLY A 108 9.80 -3.01 5.24
CA GLY A 108 10.21 -4.33 4.76
C GLY A 108 9.17 -5.02 3.87
N ILE A 109 7.89 -4.82 4.15
CA ILE A 109 6.81 -5.43 3.37
C ILE A 109 6.80 -4.85 1.96
N SER A 110 6.94 -3.54 1.83
CA SER A 110 7.04 -2.87 0.54
C SER A 110 8.27 -3.34 -0.24
N LEU A 111 9.39 -3.57 0.45
CA LEU A 111 10.61 -4.09 -0.17
C LEU A 111 10.43 -5.53 -0.68
N ILE A 112 9.69 -6.36 0.05
CA ILE A 112 9.40 -7.73 -0.39
C ILE A 112 8.56 -7.71 -1.67
N ILE A 113 7.54 -6.87 -1.72
CA ILE A 113 6.70 -6.70 -2.90
C ILE A 113 7.55 -6.19 -4.08
N PHE A 114 8.40 -5.20 -3.83
CA PHE A 114 9.30 -4.65 -4.83
C PHE A 114 10.24 -5.72 -5.39
N ALA A 115 10.83 -6.53 -4.52
CA ALA A 115 11.73 -7.60 -4.94
C ALA A 115 11.00 -8.61 -5.82
N GLY A 116 9.76 -8.96 -5.47
CA GLY A 116 8.94 -9.87 -6.26
C GLY A 116 8.65 -9.33 -7.66
N ILE A 117 8.38 -8.03 -7.77
CA ILE A 117 8.12 -7.39 -9.05
C ILE A 117 9.40 -7.30 -9.89
N VAL A 118 10.51 -6.88 -9.28
CA VAL A 118 11.78 -6.68 -9.98
C VAL A 118 12.40 -7.99 -10.44
N ALA A 119 12.14 -9.11 -9.71
CA ALA A 119 12.69 -10.41 -10.07
C ALA A 119 12.25 -10.86 -11.47
N ASN A 120 11.08 -10.46 -11.92
CA ASN A 120 10.56 -10.79 -13.25
C ASN A 120 11.06 -9.86 -14.36
N LEU A 121 11.70 -8.75 -14.00
CA LEU A 121 12.13 -7.74 -14.96
C LEU A 121 13.16 -8.25 -15.97
N PRO A 122 14.23 -9.00 -15.57
CA PRO A 122 15.20 -9.52 -16.54
C PRO A 122 14.57 -10.43 -17.58
N SER A 123 13.64 -11.30 -17.17
CA SER A 123 12.92 -12.18 -18.10
C SER A 123 12.05 -11.38 -19.07
N GLY A 124 11.40 -10.33 -18.60
CA GLY A 124 10.59 -9.45 -19.44
C GLY A 124 11.42 -8.71 -20.47
N ILE A 125 12.58 -8.20 -20.07
CA ILE A 125 13.51 -7.53 -20.99
C ILE A 125 14.05 -8.50 -22.04
N ALA A 126 14.42 -9.69 -21.63
CA ALA A 126 14.91 -10.73 -22.55
C ALA A 126 13.84 -11.10 -23.57
N GLY A 127 12.58 -11.26 -23.12
CA GLY A 127 11.46 -11.54 -24.01
C GLY A 127 11.20 -10.42 -25.02
N LEU A 128 11.31 -9.17 -24.58
CA LEU A 128 11.15 -8.01 -25.45
C LEU A 128 12.26 -7.95 -26.52
N LEU A 129 13.50 -8.23 -26.14
CA LEU A 129 14.63 -8.27 -27.06
C LEU A 129 14.47 -9.38 -28.08
N GLU A 130 13.97 -10.56 -27.68
CA GLU A 130 13.70 -11.64 -28.59
C GLU A 130 12.61 -11.30 -29.61
N LEU A 131 11.55 -10.63 -29.17
CA LEU A 131 10.49 -10.15 -30.08
C LEU A 131 11.06 -9.18 -31.11
N GLY A 132 11.99 -8.32 -30.69
CA GLY A 132 12.68 -7.42 -31.61
C GLY A 132 13.60 -8.15 -32.59
N ARG A 133 14.26 -9.20 -32.11
CA ARG A 133 15.15 -10.03 -32.92
C ARG A 133 14.40 -10.82 -34.00
N THR A 134 13.21 -11.34 -33.66
CA THR A 134 12.38 -12.11 -34.58
C THR A 134 11.64 -11.23 -35.59
N GLY A 135 11.70 -9.91 -35.42
CA GLY A 135 11.06 -8.97 -36.33
C GLY A 135 9.58 -8.73 -36.11
N GLN A 136 9.01 -9.31 -35.03
CA GLN A 136 7.60 -9.07 -34.68
C GLN A 136 7.37 -7.66 -34.15
N VAL A 137 8.40 -7.07 -33.54
CA VAL A 137 8.36 -5.71 -32.99
C VAL A 137 9.54 -4.95 -33.55
N SER A 138 9.33 -3.74 -34.06
CA SER A 138 10.41 -2.93 -34.60
C SER A 138 11.35 -2.43 -33.51
N THR A 139 12.61 -2.21 -33.87
CA THR A 139 13.62 -1.66 -32.94
C THR A 139 13.19 -0.29 -32.41
N PHE A 140 12.52 0.52 -33.22
CA PHE A 140 12.04 1.84 -32.81
C PHE A 140 10.98 1.72 -31.72
N VAL A 141 10.10 0.71 -31.78
CA VAL A 141 9.10 0.49 -30.74
C VAL A 141 9.76 0.11 -29.43
N ILE A 142 10.80 -0.73 -29.47
CA ILE A 142 11.56 -1.11 -28.26
C ILE A 142 12.23 0.11 -27.64
N LEU A 143 12.87 0.94 -28.45
CA LEU A 143 13.48 2.17 -27.98
C LEU A 143 12.45 3.12 -27.37
N GLY A 144 11.27 3.21 -28.00
CA GLY A 144 10.16 4.02 -27.49
C GLY A 144 9.67 3.53 -26.12
N ILE A 145 9.55 2.21 -25.95
CA ILE A 145 9.14 1.61 -24.66
C ILE A 145 10.18 1.92 -23.57
N ILE A 146 11.47 1.78 -23.88
CA ILE A 146 12.53 2.05 -22.91
C ILE A 146 12.52 3.53 -22.53
N LEU A 147 12.40 4.44 -23.50
CA LEU A 147 12.34 5.87 -23.24
C LEU A 147 11.12 6.24 -22.39
N MET A 148 9.97 5.62 -22.70
CA MET A 148 8.75 5.85 -21.92
C MET A 148 8.93 5.36 -20.49
N ALA A 149 9.56 4.20 -20.28
CA ALA A 149 9.83 3.67 -18.95
C ALA A 149 10.73 4.62 -18.16
N ILE A 150 11.79 5.14 -18.77
CA ILE A 150 12.69 6.10 -18.12
C ILE A 150 11.93 7.38 -17.77
N ALA A 151 11.10 7.89 -18.68
CA ALA A 151 10.32 9.11 -18.46
C ALA A 151 9.32 8.92 -17.30
N VAL A 152 8.65 7.77 -17.25
CA VAL A 152 7.71 7.45 -16.17
C VAL A 152 8.43 7.35 -14.82
N ILE A 153 9.58 6.68 -14.78
CA ILE A 153 10.37 6.57 -13.54
C ILE A 153 10.82 7.95 -13.07
N ALA A 154 11.30 8.80 -13.99
CA ALA A 154 11.72 10.15 -13.65
C ALA A 154 10.55 10.97 -13.09
N PHE A 155 9.37 10.87 -13.70
CA PHE A 155 8.16 11.55 -13.23
C PHE A 155 7.77 11.08 -11.84
N ILE A 156 7.80 9.76 -11.61
CA ILE A 156 7.45 9.19 -10.31
C ILE A 156 8.42 9.69 -9.23
N VAL A 157 9.72 9.67 -9.50
CA VAL A 157 10.73 10.15 -8.55
C VAL A 157 10.50 11.63 -8.23
N LEU A 158 10.21 12.43 -9.26
CA LEU A 158 9.94 13.86 -9.08
C LEU A 158 8.74 14.10 -8.17
N MET A 159 7.63 13.39 -8.42
CA MET A 159 6.42 13.55 -7.62
C MET A 159 6.58 13.01 -6.20
N GLU A 160 7.33 11.90 -6.02
CA GLU A 160 7.55 11.34 -4.69
C GLU A 160 8.46 12.23 -3.84
N ARG A 161 9.37 12.95 -4.45
CA ARG A 161 10.23 13.89 -3.74
C ARG A 161 9.61 15.26 -3.58
N ALA A 162 8.54 15.56 -4.32
CA ALA A 162 7.86 16.84 -4.24
C ALA A 162 7.23 17.02 -2.86
N GLN A 163 7.42 18.20 -2.29
CA GLN A 163 6.87 18.51 -0.98
C GLN A 163 6.51 19.98 -0.91
N ARG A 164 5.45 20.27 -0.18
CA ARG A 164 5.08 21.64 0.14
C ARG A 164 5.68 21.98 1.51
N ARG A 165 6.44 23.03 1.56
CA ARG A 165 7.08 23.47 2.80
C ARG A 165 6.24 24.55 3.44
N LEU A 166 5.84 24.32 4.68
CA LEU A 166 5.15 25.34 5.48
C LEU A 166 6.18 26.06 6.33
N LEU A 167 6.15 27.37 6.27
CA LEU A 167 7.06 28.18 7.08
C LEU A 167 6.60 28.16 8.54
N ILE A 168 7.50 27.78 9.42
CA ILE A 168 7.27 27.78 10.86
C ILE A 168 8.31 28.72 11.48
N GLN A 169 7.82 29.72 12.23
CA GLN A 169 8.67 30.64 12.93
C GLN A 169 8.63 30.35 14.41
N TYR A 170 9.81 30.31 15.02
CA TYR A 170 9.92 30.23 16.47
C TYR A 170 10.20 31.63 17.03
N PRO A 171 9.60 32.00 18.18
CA PRO A 171 9.79 33.33 18.74
C PRO A 171 11.24 33.52 19.19
N LYS A 172 11.69 34.78 19.11
CA LYS A 172 12.97 35.16 19.64
C LYS A 172 12.97 34.98 21.15
N ARG A 173 13.99 34.35 21.71
CA ARG A 173 14.12 34.16 23.14
C ARG A 173 15.23 35.03 23.65
N GLN A 174 14.94 35.72 24.74
CA GLN A 174 15.92 36.50 25.47
C GLN A 174 16.29 35.72 26.74
N VAL A 175 17.56 35.33 26.87
CA VAL A 175 18.11 34.69 28.05
C VAL A 175 19.16 35.62 28.63
N GLY A 176 18.85 36.29 29.72
CA GLY A 176 19.71 37.31 30.32
C GLY A 176 19.88 38.49 29.37
N ASN A 177 21.13 38.91 29.09
CA ASN A 177 21.44 40.02 28.20
C ASN A 177 21.62 39.57 26.74
N LYS A 178 21.45 38.27 26.42
CA LYS A 178 21.61 37.77 25.04
C LYS A 178 20.24 37.49 24.45
N MET A 179 19.99 38.06 23.27
CA MET A 179 18.83 37.74 22.45
C MET A 179 19.19 36.64 21.49
N PHE A 180 18.49 35.51 21.57
CA PHE A 180 18.60 34.46 20.56
C PHE A 180 17.56 34.74 19.48
N GLN A 181 18.01 34.87 18.23
CA GLN A 181 17.10 35.03 17.11
C GLN A 181 16.30 33.74 16.92
N GLY A 182 14.99 33.89 16.71
CA GLY A 182 14.14 32.76 16.43
C GLY A 182 14.56 32.09 15.12
N GLU A 183 14.67 30.78 15.15
CA GLU A 183 14.96 30.00 13.95
C GLU A 183 13.69 29.84 13.13
N SER A 184 13.78 30.11 11.83
CA SER A 184 12.71 29.78 10.91
C SER A 184 13.01 28.42 10.29
N SER A 185 12.08 27.49 10.42
CA SER A 185 12.18 26.16 9.81
C SER A 185 10.98 25.91 8.93
N HIS A 186 11.12 24.98 8.03
CA HIS A 186 10.04 24.59 7.15
C HIS A 186 9.54 23.20 7.53
N MET A 187 8.24 23.05 7.61
CA MET A 187 7.62 21.74 7.81
C MET A 187 7.28 21.17 6.43
N PRO A 188 7.99 20.12 6.00
CA PRO A 188 7.71 19.55 4.67
C PRO A 188 6.44 18.70 4.70
N LEU A 189 5.58 18.92 3.72
CA LEU A 189 4.42 18.07 3.47
C LEU A 189 4.58 17.48 2.07
N LYS A 190 4.77 16.18 2.00
CA LYS A 190 4.91 15.49 0.71
C LYS A 190 3.59 15.52 -0.04
N LEU A 191 3.66 15.68 -1.36
CA LEU A 191 2.47 15.62 -2.20
C LEU A 191 1.82 14.25 -2.12
N ASN A 192 2.61 13.20 -1.97
CA ASN A 192 2.11 11.85 -1.80
C ASN A 192 2.51 11.33 -0.42
N THR A 193 1.83 11.82 0.61
CA THR A 193 2.11 11.47 2.01
C THR A 193 1.86 9.99 2.27
N SER A 194 0.86 9.41 1.63
CA SER A 194 0.50 8.02 1.83
C SER A 194 1.47 7.04 1.14
N GLY A 195 2.27 7.50 0.17
CA GLY A 195 3.25 6.66 -0.52
C GLY A 195 2.61 5.63 -1.43
N VAL A 196 3.12 4.42 -1.40
CA VAL A 196 2.71 3.32 -2.29
C VAL A 196 1.59 2.46 -1.68
N ILE A 197 1.28 2.66 -0.42
CA ILE A 197 0.36 1.79 0.32
C ILE A 197 -1.07 1.81 -0.24
N PRO A 198 -1.65 2.96 -0.65
CA PRO A 198 -3.00 2.95 -1.21
C PRO A 198 -3.19 2.03 -2.42
N PRO A 199 -2.30 2.01 -3.43
CA PRO A 199 -2.43 1.06 -4.52
C PRO A 199 -2.32 -0.39 -4.08
N ILE A 200 -1.46 -0.70 -3.12
CA ILE A 200 -1.31 -2.05 -2.58
C ILE A 200 -2.61 -2.50 -1.92
N PHE A 201 -3.19 -1.64 -1.09
CA PHE A 201 -4.44 -1.93 -0.41
C PHE A 201 -5.60 -2.09 -1.40
N ALA A 202 -5.68 -1.21 -2.39
CA ALA A 202 -6.72 -1.29 -3.41
C ALA A 202 -6.63 -2.60 -4.19
N SER A 203 -5.43 -2.98 -4.61
CA SER A 203 -5.20 -4.24 -5.33
C SER A 203 -5.60 -5.44 -4.49
N SER A 204 -5.25 -5.43 -3.20
CA SER A 204 -5.59 -6.53 -2.29
C SER A 204 -7.09 -6.70 -2.12
N LEU A 205 -7.83 -5.60 -1.97
CA LEU A 205 -9.27 -5.66 -1.85
C LEU A 205 -9.96 -6.15 -3.12
N LEU A 206 -9.43 -5.77 -4.29
CA LEU A 206 -9.98 -6.23 -5.56
C LEU A 206 -9.73 -7.70 -5.80
N LEU A 207 -8.66 -8.26 -5.21
CA LEU A 207 -8.38 -9.69 -5.32
C LEU A 207 -9.30 -10.55 -4.46
N LEU A 208 -9.92 -10.01 -3.41
CA LEU A 208 -10.79 -10.78 -2.54
C LEU A 208 -11.99 -11.41 -3.25
N PRO A 209 -12.75 -10.67 -4.09
CA PRO A 209 -13.84 -11.30 -4.85
C PRO A 209 -13.36 -12.40 -5.79
N ILE A 210 -12.20 -12.21 -6.43
CA ILE A 210 -11.61 -13.20 -7.32
C ILE A 210 -11.25 -14.46 -6.53
N THR A 211 -10.69 -14.29 -5.33
CA THR A 211 -10.35 -15.40 -4.43
C THR A 211 -11.60 -16.18 -4.03
N VAL A 212 -12.69 -15.48 -3.68
CA VAL A 212 -13.95 -16.10 -3.32
C VAL A 212 -14.52 -16.90 -4.51
N ALA A 213 -14.44 -16.35 -5.71
CA ALA A 213 -14.89 -17.04 -6.92
C ALA A 213 -14.08 -18.33 -7.16
N ASN A 214 -12.76 -18.26 -6.98
CA ASN A 214 -11.89 -19.43 -7.09
C ASN A 214 -12.23 -20.49 -6.04
N PHE A 215 -12.56 -20.04 -4.83
CA PHE A 215 -12.94 -20.93 -3.73
C PHE A 215 -14.20 -21.72 -4.06
N THR A 216 -15.18 -21.10 -4.71
CA THR A 216 -16.43 -21.76 -5.10
C THR A 216 -16.31 -22.55 -6.39
N LYS A 217 -15.14 -22.57 -7.04
CA LYS A 217 -14.87 -23.25 -8.33
C LYS A 217 -15.81 -22.83 -9.46
N GLY A 218 -16.32 -21.62 -9.41
CA GLY A 218 -17.27 -21.15 -10.42
C GLY A 218 -18.68 -21.71 -10.25
N GLN A 219 -18.94 -22.45 -9.19
CA GLN A 219 -20.28 -23.01 -8.90
C GLN A 219 -21.14 -22.06 -8.06
N GLY A 220 -20.65 -20.84 -7.83
CA GLY A 220 -21.39 -19.85 -7.08
C GLY A 220 -22.57 -19.28 -7.86
N PRO A 221 -23.32 -18.34 -7.25
CA PRO A 221 -24.41 -17.67 -7.93
C PRO A 221 -23.96 -16.99 -9.23
N ASP A 222 -24.86 -16.90 -10.21
CA ASP A 222 -24.54 -16.28 -11.48
C ASP A 222 -24.03 -14.84 -11.34
N TRP A 223 -24.59 -14.12 -10.37
CA TRP A 223 -24.17 -12.74 -10.11
C TRP A 223 -22.70 -12.66 -9.68
N LEU A 224 -22.22 -13.66 -8.93
CA LEU A 224 -20.82 -13.72 -8.51
C LEU A 224 -19.89 -13.94 -9.71
N ASN A 225 -20.27 -14.86 -10.61
CA ASN A 225 -19.51 -15.10 -11.84
C ASN A 225 -19.48 -13.86 -12.73
N THR A 226 -20.60 -13.15 -12.83
CA THR A 226 -20.69 -11.91 -13.60
C THR A 226 -19.80 -10.83 -13.00
N LEU A 227 -19.82 -10.67 -11.67
CA LEU A 227 -18.96 -9.71 -10.97
C LEU A 227 -17.48 -10.03 -11.19
N THR A 228 -17.10 -11.30 -11.07
CA THR A 228 -15.73 -11.72 -11.28
C THR A 228 -15.28 -11.43 -12.71
N ALA A 229 -16.13 -11.67 -13.70
CA ALA A 229 -15.83 -11.36 -15.08
C ALA A 229 -15.67 -9.85 -15.30
N MET A 230 -16.51 -9.04 -14.65
CA MET A 230 -16.42 -7.58 -14.73
C MET A 230 -15.19 -7.02 -14.02
N LEU A 231 -14.68 -7.72 -13.00
CA LEU A 231 -13.51 -7.29 -12.23
C LEU A 231 -12.19 -7.76 -12.84
N GLY A 232 -12.21 -8.42 -13.99
CA GLY A 232 -11.00 -8.83 -14.67
C GLY A 232 -10.15 -7.63 -15.11
N HIS A 233 -8.86 -7.86 -15.30
CA HIS A 233 -7.94 -6.82 -15.73
C HIS A 233 -8.36 -6.25 -17.09
N GLY A 234 -8.31 -4.94 -17.22
CA GLY A 234 -8.68 -4.25 -18.44
C GLY A 234 -10.16 -3.95 -18.58
N GLN A 235 -11.00 -4.42 -17.67
CA GLN A 235 -12.43 -4.10 -17.68
C GLN A 235 -12.68 -2.71 -17.09
N PRO A 236 -13.64 -1.93 -17.66
CA PRO A 236 -13.92 -0.59 -17.14
C PRO A 236 -14.30 -0.56 -15.66
N LEU A 237 -15.05 -1.56 -15.19
CA LEU A 237 -15.45 -1.63 -13.79
C LEU A 237 -14.24 -1.81 -12.89
N PHE A 238 -13.28 -2.66 -13.26
CA PHE A 238 -12.04 -2.86 -12.53
C PHE A 238 -11.28 -1.54 -12.41
N LEU A 239 -11.12 -0.82 -13.51
CA LEU A 239 -10.40 0.45 -13.52
C LEU A 239 -11.09 1.48 -12.64
N ALA A 240 -12.41 1.58 -12.71
CA ALA A 240 -13.18 2.53 -11.91
C ALA A 240 -13.08 2.21 -10.42
N LEU A 241 -13.23 0.95 -10.04
CA LEU A 241 -13.11 0.53 -8.64
C LEU A 241 -11.69 0.72 -8.12
N TYR A 242 -10.70 0.38 -8.94
CA TYR A 242 -9.30 0.54 -8.55
C TYR A 242 -8.97 2.01 -8.28
N ALA A 243 -9.39 2.89 -9.19
CA ALA A 243 -9.19 4.33 -9.01
C ALA A 243 -9.88 4.86 -7.76
N ALA A 244 -11.15 4.47 -7.56
CA ALA A 244 -11.91 4.89 -6.39
C ALA A 244 -11.27 4.41 -5.09
N LEU A 245 -10.80 3.16 -5.05
CA LEU A 245 -10.13 2.61 -3.87
C LEU A 245 -8.79 3.27 -3.60
N ILE A 246 -8.02 3.59 -4.65
CA ILE A 246 -6.75 4.32 -4.48
C ILE A 246 -6.99 5.66 -3.83
N VAL A 247 -7.97 6.42 -4.33
CA VAL A 247 -8.31 7.75 -3.78
C VAL A 247 -8.77 7.61 -2.33
N PHE A 248 -9.67 6.67 -2.06
CA PHE A 248 -10.18 6.43 -0.72
C PHE A 248 -9.06 6.10 0.26
N PHE A 249 -8.19 5.17 -0.10
CA PHE A 249 -7.10 4.77 0.80
C PHE A 249 -6.03 5.84 0.92
N ALA A 250 -5.84 6.66 -0.11
CA ALA A 250 -4.92 7.79 -0.02
C ALA A 250 -5.37 8.74 1.09
N PHE A 251 -6.64 9.13 1.09
CA PHE A 251 -7.19 9.98 2.14
C PHE A 251 -7.21 9.29 3.49
N PHE A 252 -7.62 8.03 3.52
CA PHE A 252 -7.71 7.26 4.75
C PHE A 252 -6.35 7.11 5.41
N TYR A 253 -5.36 6.68 4.64
CA TYR A 253 -4.02 6.42 5.15
C TYR A 253 -3.32 7.70 5.57
N THR A 254 -3.51 8.78 4.80
CA THR A 254 -2.96 10.09 5.17
C THR A 254 -3.56 10.58 6.48
N SER A 255 -4.85 10.36 6.67
CA SER A 255 -5.54 10.69 7.91
C SER A 255 -4.98 9.95 9.12
N ILE A 256 -4.57 8.68 8.94
CA ILE A 256 -3.96 7.89 10.00
C ILE A 256 -2.53 8.33 10.28
N MET A 257 -1.75 8.51 9.21
CA MET A 257 -0.31 8.78 9.32
C MET A 257 0.00 10.19 9.83
N PHE A 258 -0.85 11.14 9.52
CA PHE A 258 -0.62 12.53 9.86
C PHE A 258 -1.83 13.08 10.60
N ASN A 259 -1.63 13.45 11.85
CA ASN A 259 -2.68 14.06 12.68
C ASN A 259 -2.40 15.56 12.81
N PRO A 260 -3.17 16.41 12.11
CA PRO A 260 -2.95 17.86 12.17
C PRO A 260 -3.09 18.44 13.57
N LYS A 261 -4.02 17.88 14.35
CA LYS A 261 -4.29 18.37 15.70
C LYS A 261 -3.09 18.15 16.63
N GLU A 262 -2.50 16.95 16.58
CA GLU A 262 -1.30 16.66 17.37
C GLU A 262 -0.13 17.52 16.93
N THR A 263 0.05 17.70 15.64
CA THR A 263 1.12 18.52 15.07
C THR A 263 0.97 19.97 15.55
N ALA A 264 -0.26 20.51 15.48
CA ALA A 264 -0.54 21.86 15.92
C ALA A 264 -0.30 22.03 17.44
N ASP A 265 -0.71 21.05 18.24
CA ASP A 265 -0.49 21.06 19.67
C ASP A 265 1.01 21.00 20.00
N ASN A 266 1.77 20.18 19.28
CA ASN A 266 3.22 20.08 19.46
C ASN A 266 3.91 21.40 19.11
N LEU A 267 3.50 22.07 18.04
CA LEU A 267 4.03 23.36 17.64
C LEU A 267 3.74 24.42 18.71
N LYS A 268 2.53 24.42 19.24
CA LYS A 268 2.13 25.34 20.32
C LYS A 268 2.99 25.10 21.56
N LYS A 269 3.23 23.82 21.89
CA LYS A 269 4.02 23.43 23.06
C LYS A 269 5.47 23.91 22.96
N TYR A 270 6.05 23.88 21.76
CA TYR A 270 7.42 24.31 21.51
C TYR A 270 7.54 25.77 21.13
N GLY A 271 6.42 26.49 21.09
CA GLY A 271 6.40 27.92 20.78
C GLY A 271 6.50 28.25 19.30
N GLY A 272 6.42 27.25 18.41
CA GLY A 272 6.42 27.47 16.97
C GLY A 272 5.05 27.93 16.50
N PHE A 273 5.04 28.76 15.46
CA PHE A 273 3.78 29.21 14.87
C PHE A 273 3.96 29.43 13.38
N ILE A 274 2.83 29.36 12.66
CA ILE A 274 2.76 29.70 11.23
C ILE A 274 2.40 31.18 11.14
N PRO A 275 3.15 32.01 10.38
CA PRO A 275 2.82 33.42 10.27
C PRO A 275 1.39 33.68 9.82
N GLY A 276 0.70 34.57 10.54
CA GLY A 276 -0.68 34.96 10.24
C GLY A 276 -1.75 34.00 10.75
N ILE A 277 -1.40 32.95 11.45
CA ILE A 277 -2.34 31.95 11.96
C ILE A 277 -2.10 31.76 13.47
N ARG A 278 -3.19 31.76 14.24
CA ARG A 278 -3.10 31.54 15.67
C ARG A 278 -2.67 30.12 15.99
N PRO A 279 -1.79 29.92 17.00
CA PRO A 279 -1.44 28.57 17.45
C PRO A 279 -2.65 27.83 18.00
N GLY A 280 -2.67 26.51 17.87
CA GLY A 280 -3.70 25.63 18.38
C GLY A 280 -4.65 25.15 17.31
N GLU A 281 -5.96 25.23 17.57
CA GLU A 281 -6.99 24.68 16.67
C GLU A 281 -6.94 25.25 15.26
N ARG A 282 -6.70 26.57 15.13
CA ARG A 282 -6.64 27.20 13.80
C ARG A 282 -5.45 26.70 12.99
N THR A 283 -4.34 26.44 13.65
CA THR A 283 -3.19 25.83 12.99
C THR A 283 -3.51 24.44 12.51
N ALA A 284 -4.21 23.65 13.35
CA ALA A 284 -4.66 22.30 12.96
C ALA A 284 -5.60 22.37 11.76
N GLU A 285 -6.55 23.30 11.76
CA GLU A 285 -7.47 23.49 10.63
C GLU A 285 -6.74 23.88 9.35
N TYR A 286 -5.76 24.77 9.46
CA TYR A 286 -4.96 25.19 8.31
C TYR A 286 -4.14 24.05 7.75
N ILE A 287 -3.48 23.29 8.62
CA ILE A 287 -2.69 22.13 8.22
C ILE A 287 -3.60 21.09 7.56
N ASP A 288 -4.76 20.84 8.13
CA ASP A 288 -5.75 19.92 7.56
C ASP A 288 -6.23 20.39 6.19
N TYR A 289 -6.50 21.67 6.05
CA TYR A 289 -6.90 22.27 4.78
C TYR A 289 -5.82 22.07 3.71
N VAL A 290 -4.58 22.37 4.03
CA VAL A 290 -3.44 22.19 3.12
C VAL A 290 -3.23 20.70 2.80
N LEU A 291 -3.28 19.87 3.84
CA LEU A 291 -3.07 18.41 3.71
C LEU A 291 -4.14 17.77 2.82
N THR A 292 -5.41 18.17 2.99
CA THR A 292 -6.51 17.65 2.17
C THR A 292 -6.26 17.95 0.69
N ARG A 293 -5.85 19.17 0.38
CA ARG A 293 -5.57 19.56 -1.01
C ARG A 293 -4.36 18.84 -1.58
N ILE A 294 -3.30 18.72 -0.78
CA ILE A 294 -2.10 17.99 -1.20
C ILE A 294 -2.43 16.51 -1.40
N THR A 295 -3.25 15.94 -0.51
CA THR A 295 -3.67 14.54 -0.62
C THR A 295 -4.48 14.30 -1.88
N LEU A 296 -5.33 15.26 -2.26
CA LEU A 296 -6.10 15.17 -3.50
C LEU A 296 -5.14 15.11 -4.71
N ILE A 297 -4.14 15.97 -4.76
CA ILE A 297 -3.14 15.97 -5.82
C ILE A 297 -2.37 14.65 -5.83
N GLY A 298 -1.97 14.17 -4.66
CA GLY A 298 -1.26 12.90 -4.52
C GLY A 298 -2.11 11.70 -4.94
N ALA A 299 -3.41 11.73 -4.58
CA ALA A 299 -4.35 10.68 -4.98
C ALA A 299 -4.55 10.64 -6.49
N LEU A 300 -4.70 11.81 -7.11
CA LEU A 300 -4.80 11.91 -8.57
C LEU A 300 -3.53 11.39 -9.24
N TYR A 301 -2.38 11.76 -8.72
CA TYR A 301 -1.08 11.29 -9.20
C TYR A 301 -1.00 9.76 -9.12
N LEU A 302 -1.31 9.18 -7.96
CA LEU A 302 -1.28 7.74 -7.77
C LEU A 302 -2.24 7.03 -8.71
N THR A 303 -3.44 7.58 -8.88
CA THR A 303 -4.45 7.01 -9.76
C THR A 303 -3.94 6.97 -11.20
N VAL A 304 -3.37 8.08 -11.68
CA VAL A 304 -2.84 8.16 -13.05
C VAL A 304 -1.70 7.17 -13.24
N VAL A 305 -0.74 7.14 -12.32
CA VAL A 305 0.44 6.26 -12.42
C VAL A 305 0.04 4.79 -12.38
N CYS A 306 -0.89 4.44 -11.50
CA CYS A 306 -1.30 3.04 -11.33
C CYS A 306 -2.21 2.56 -12.45
N LEU A 307 -3.00 3.45 -13.05
CA LEU A 307 -3.86 3.08 -14.18
C LEU A 307 -3.14 3.09 -15.52
N LEU A 308 -1.99 3.77 -15.61
CA LEU A 308 -1.24 3.85 -16.87
C LEU A 308 -0.91 2.48 -17.47
N PRO A 309 -0.38 1.50 -16.68
CA PRO A 309 -0.15 0.15 -17.22
C PRO A 309 -1.42 -0.56 -17.69
N GLU A 310 -2.55 -0.27 -17.06
CA GLU A 310 -3.82 -0.91 -17.42
C GLU A 310 -4.35 -0.41 -18.78
N PHE A 311 -4.06 0.84 -19.14
CA PHE A 311 -4.43 1.37 -20.46
C PHE A 311 -3.50 0.85 -21.57
N LEU A 312 -2.29 0.47 -21.22
CA LEU A 312 -1.33 -0.08 -22.15
C LEU A 312 -1.42 -1.61 -22.16
#